data_cc08b38f3e865376c9b9b2c967d01ca5
#
_entry.id   cc08b38f3e865376c9b9b2c967d01ca5
#
_cell.length_a   1.000
_cell.length_b   1.000
_cell.length_c   1.000
_cell.angle_alpha   90.00
_cell.angle_beta   90.00
_cell.angle_gamma   90.00
#
_symmetry.space_group_name_H-M   'P 1'
#
loop_
_entity.id
_entity.type
_entity.pdbx_description
1 polymer ?
#
loop_
_entity_poly.entity_id
_entity_poly.type
_entity_poly.pdbx_seq_one_letter_code
_entity_poly.pdbx_strand_id
1 'polypeptide(L)'
;ILDVHLSDEYLETFRGTGMCVCTQLGSTAYNRSLGGAVIQEGLDLIELSEIAGIHHSKSRSLYAPIVLSKDTRVKLSSESFEKAILGVDSDVYPIDDIKEFEIRVCDQKRVRMIKGKKISYFKKLNSLF
;
A
#
# COMPACT_ATOMS: atom_id res chain seq x y z
N ILE A 1 4.66 -5.42 -15.10
CA ILE A 1 3.79 -4.28 -15.46
C ILE A 1 2.48 -4.46 -14.72
N LEU A 2 2.00 -3.41 -14.08
CA LEU A 2 0.74 -3.42 -13.34
C LEU A 2 -0.16 -2.30 -13.85
N ASP A 3 -1.40 -2.62 -14.17
CA ASP A 3 -2.44 -1.63 -14.35
C ASP A 3 -3.14 -1.39 -13.02
N VAL A 4 -3.23 -0.12 -12.64
CA VAL A 4 -3.75 0.33 -11.35
C VAL A 4 -5.08 1.02 -11.58
N HIS A 5 -6.10 0.56 -10.86
CA HIS A 5 -7.42 1.20 -10.82
C HIS A 5 -7.77 1.55 -9.39
N LEU A 6 -8.34 2.72 -9.18
CA LEU A 6 -8.85 3.19 -7.91
C LEU A 6 -10.36 3.35 -8.00
N SER A 7 -11.11 2.54 -7.23
CA SER A 7 -12.58 2.51 -7.25
C SER A 7 -13.14 2.39 -8.68
N ASP A 8 -12.59 1.44 -9.44
CA ASP A 8 -12.91 1.11 -10.83
C ASP A 8 -12.45 2.13 -11.89
N GLU A 9 -11.83 3.25 -11.48
CA GLU A 9 -11.24 4.20 -12.41
C GLU A 9 -9.77 3.88 -12.66
N TYR A 10 -9.36 3.86 -13.93
CA TYR A 10 -7.96 3.66 -14.31
C TYR A 10 -7.11 4.86 -13.83
N LEU A 11 -6.04 4.56 -13.12
CA LEU A 11 -5.06 5.56 -12.70
C LEU A 11 -3.82 5.54 -13.60
N GLU A 12 -3.15 4.39 -13.69
CA GLU A 12 -1.84 4.31 -14.31
C GLU A 12 -1.46 2.90 -14.74
N THR A 13 -0.47 2.81 -15.63
CA THR A 13 0.27 1.57 -15.90
C THR A 13 1.67 1.69 -15.30
N PHE A 14 1.87 1.02 -14.21
CA PHE A 14 3.13 1.02 -13.46
C PHE A 14 4.11 0.00 -14.01
N ARG A 15 5.37 0.40 -14.11
CA ARG A 15 6.53 -0.47 -14.37
C ARG A 15 7.54 -0.35 -13.24
N GLY A 16 7.88 -1.45 -12.61
CA GLY A 16 8.83 -1.48 -11.50
C GLY A 16 8.84 -2.81 -10.81
N THR A 17 9.36 -2.84 -9.59
CA THR A 17 9.46 -4.06 -8.78
C THR A 17 8.11 -4.47 -8.22
N GLY A 18 7.28 -3.52 -7.81
CA GLY A 18 5.97 -3.80 -7.22
C GLY A 18 5.31 -2.57 -6.61
N MET A 19 4.26 -2.83 -5.85
CA MET A 19 3.52 -1.80 -5.12
C MET A 19 3.30 -2.20 -3.67
N CYS A 20 3.24 -1.20 -2.81
CA CYS A 20 2.93 -1.36 -1.39
C CYS A 20 1.64 -0.63 -1.07
N VAL A 21 0.71 -1.32 -0.42
CA VAL A 21 -0.50 -0.71 0.15
C VAL A 21 -0.43 -0.84 1.66
N CYS A 22 -0.63 0.23 2.37
CA CYS A 22 -0.63 0.21 3.83
C CYS A 22 -1.78 1.03 4.41
N THR A 23 -2.13 0.71 5.65
CA THR A 23 -2.97 1.56 6.50
C THR A 23 -2.09 2.46 7.37
N GLN A 24 -2.71 3.24 8.23
CA GLN A 24 -2.02 4.12 9.18
C GLN A 24 -0.92 3.39 9.96
N LEU A 25 -1.18 2.18 10.45
CA LEU A 25 -0.19 1.44 11.24
C LEU A 25 1.03 1.04 10.40
N GLY A 26 0.82 0.57 9.18
CA GLY A 26 1.89 0.17 8.27
C GLY A 26 2.65 1.34 7.65
N SER A 27 2.14 2.57 7.76
CA SER A 27 2.79 3.75 7.16
C SER A 27 4.19 4.03 7.72
N THR A 28 4.46 3.62 8.97
CA THR A 28 5.78 3.75 9.60
C THR A 28 6.70 2.55 9.38
N ALA A 29 6.24 1.51 8.69
CA ALA A 29 7.00 0.30 8.38
C ALA A 29 7.66 0.38 6.99
N TYR A 30 7.50 -0.63 6.15
CA TYR A 30 8.12 -0.69 4.83
C TYR A 30 7.75 0.50 3.93
N ASN A 31 6.50 0.96 4.00
CA ASN A 31 6.04 2.17 3.31
C ASN A 31 6.98 3.37 3.51
N ARG A 32 7.44 3.59 4.74
CA ARG A 32 8.38 4.68 5.04
C ARG A 32 9.71 4.54 4.29
N SER A 33 10.24 3.33 4.16
CA SER A 33 11.48 3.07 3.43
C SER A 33 11.35 3.28 1.92
N LEU A 34 10.13 3.26 1.40
CA LEU A 34 9.80 3.57 0.01
C LEU A 34 9.60 5.08 -0.24
N GLY A 35 9.73 5.90 0.79
CA GLY A 35 9.46 7.34 0.71
C GLY A 35 7.98 7.69 0.85
N GLY A 36 7.14 6.74 1.29
CA GLY A 36 5.74 6.97 1.61
C GLY A 36 5.56 7.88 2.82
N ALA A 37 4.39 8.50 2.91
CA ALA A 37 4.05 9.39 4.02
C ALA A 37 3.79 8.63 5.32
N VAL A 38 4.10 9.25 6.44
CA VAL A 38 3.67 8.76 7.75
C VAL A 38 2.26 9.26 8.02
N ILE A 39 1.33 8.34 8.24
CA ILE A 39 -0.07 8.65 8.55
C ILE A 39 -0.24 8.68 10.06
N GLN A 40 -0.70 9.80 10.60
CA GLN A 40 -0.92 9.98 12.03
C GLN A 40 -1.99 9.02 12.56
N GLU A 41 -1.78 8.52 13.79
CA GLU A 41 -2.77 7.73 14.51
C GLU A 41 -4.12 8.45 14.60
N GLY A 42 -5.20 7.74 14.29
CA GLY A 42 -6.56 8.26 14.27
C GLY A 42 -7.06 8.72 12.90
N LEU A 43 -6.22 8.72 11.87
CA LEU A 43 -6.62 8.97 10.49
C LEU A 43 -6.88 7.64 9.78
N ASP A 44 -8.14 7.42 9.39
CA ASP A 44 -8.57 6.22 8.65
C ASP A 44 -8.29 6.40 7.15
N LEU A 45 -7.03 6.24 6.79
CA LEU A 45 -6.52 6.39 5.44
C LEU A 45 -5.75 5.14 5.01
N ILE A 46 -5.62 4.97 3.71
CA ILE A 46 -4.70 4.01 3.11
C ILE A 46 -3.73 4.75 2.20
N GLU A 47 -2.60 4.16 1.94
CA GLU A 47 -1.59 4.70 1.06
C GLU A 47 -1.12 3.64 0.08
N LEU A 48 -0.95 4.03 -1.16
CA LEU A 48 -0.37 3.25 -2.23
C LEU A 48 0.97 3.87 -2.61
N SER A 49 2.04 3.07 -2.58
CA SER A 49 3.39 3.49 -2.90
C SER A 49 4.01 2.58 -3.95
N GLU A 50 4.69 3.15 -4.92
CA GLU A 50 5.44 2.42 -5.94
C GLU A 50 6.77 1.89 -5.38
N ILE A 51 7.18 0.69 -5.78
CA ILE A 51 8.47 0.09 -5.42
C ILE A 51 9.37 0.09 -6.65
N ALA A 52 10.43 0.91 -6.63
CA ALA A 52 11.42 1.02 -7.68
C ALA A 52 10.80 1.17 -9.08
N GLY A 53 9.97 2.18 -9.25
CA GLY A 53 9.36 2.52 -10.53
C GLY A 53 10.42 2.85 -11.59
N ILE A 54 10.20 2.36 -12.81
CA ILE A 54 11.07 2.60 -13.96
C ILE A 54 10.42 3.64 -14.86
N HIS A 55 11.08 4.77 -15.02
CA HIS A 55 10.68 5.80 -15.99
C HIS A 55 10.80 5.29 -17.42
N HIS A 56 9.70 5.33 -18.15
CA HIS A 56 9.70 5.03 -19.57
C HIS A 56 8.74 5.98 -20.31
N SER A 57 9.13 6.43 -21.48
CA SER A 57 8.35 7.39 -22.27
C SER A 57 6.93 6.92 -22.65
N LYS A 58 6.69 5.62 -22.60
CA LYS A 58 5.40 4.98 -22.94
C LYS A 58 4.58 4.53 -21.72
N SER A 59 5.11 4.63 -20.51
CA SER A 59 4.38 4.30 -19.28
C SER A 59 4.25 5.55 -18.42
N ARG A 60 3.02 5.92 -18.13
CA ARG A 60 2.70 7.06 -17.28
C ARG A 60 2.33 6.52 -15.91
N SER A 61 3.22 6.67 -14.94
CA SER A 61 2.88 6.42 -13.55
C SER A 61 3.00 7.70 -12.73
N LEU A 62 2.40 7.70 -11.55
CA LEU A 62 2.31 8.87 -10.69
C LEU A 62 3.68 9.30 -10.14
N TYR A 63 4.58 8.36 -9.93
CA TYR A 63 5.91 8.55 -9.34
C TYR A 63 5.89 9.23 -7.97
N ALA A 64 4.80 9.09 -7.25
CA ALA A 64 4.63 9.58 -5.91
C ALA A 64 3.69 8.67 -5.12
N PRO A 65 3.92 8.51 -3.82
CA PRO A 65 2.92 7.88 -2.95
C PRO A 65 1.59 8.65 -3.01
N ILE A 66 0.49 7.92 -3.05
CA ILE A 66 -0.85 8.51 -3.00
C ILE A 66 -1.57 8.10 -1.73
N VAL A 67 -2.04 9.08 -0.97
CA VAL A 67 -2.88 8.88 0.20
C VAL A 67 -4.34 8.91 -0.22
N LEU A 68 -5.09 7.89 0.18
CA LEU A 68 -6.44 7.61 -0.27
C LEU A 68 -7.40 7.52 0.92
N SER A 69 -8.67 7.83 0.68
CA SER A 69 -9.73 7.50 1.62
C SER A 69 -9.76 5.99 1.88
N LYS A 70 -10.10 5.59 3.11
CA LYS A 70 -10.29 4.19 3.49
C LYS A 70 -11.30 3.44 2.62
N ASP A 71 -12.24 4.15 2.01
CA ASP A 71 -13.28 3.56 1.17
C ASP A 71 -12.81 3.30 -0.26
N THR A 72 -11.62 3.76 -0.62
CA THR A 72 -11.04 3.52 -1.94
C THR A 72 -10.64 2.06 -2.09
N ARG A 73 -11.05 1.45 -3.20
CA ARG A 73 -10.63 0.11 -3.58
C ARG A 73 -9.44 0.21 -4.52
N VAL A 74 -8.35 -0.45 -4.18
CA VAL A 74 -7.15 -0.52 -5.01
C VAL A 74 -7.17 -1.84 -5.77
N LYS A 75 -7.33 -1.79 -7.08
CA LYS A 75 -7.27 -2.97 -7.94
C LYS A 75 -5.99 -2.95 -8.75
N LEU A 76 -5.27 -4.05 -8.71
CA LEU A 76 -4.03 -4.27 -9.44
C LEU A 76 -4.26 -5.44 -10.41
N SER A 77 -3.94 -5.23 -11.67
CA SER A 77 -4.03 -6.26 -12.70
C SER A 77 -2.77 -6.32 -13.54
N SER A 78 -2.52 -7.49 -14.11
CA SER A 78 -1.40 -7.75 -15.02
C SER A 78 -1.79 -8.82 -16.02
N GLU A 79 -1.20 -8.77 -17.21
CA GLU A 79 -1.33 -9.87 -18.16
C GLU A 79 -0.73 -11.17 -17.61
N SER A 80 0.30 -11.05 -16.77
CA SER A 80 0.96 -12.17 -16.11
C SER A 80 1.58 -11.74 -14.78
N PHE A 81 1.25 -12.49 -13.72
CA PHE A 81 1.94 -12.44 -12.43
C PHE A 81 2.97 -13.55 -12.26
N GLU A 82 3.50 -14.10 -13.36
CA GLU A 82 4.52 -15.13 -13.32
C GLU A 82 5.68 -14.72 -12.40
N LYS A 83 6.03 -15.58 -11.43
CA LYS A 83 7.02 -15.34 -10.39
C LYS A 83 6.75 -14.15 -9.48
N ALA A 84 5.54 -13.59 -9.52
CA ALA A 84 5.16 -12.55 -8.57
C ALA A 84 4.70 -13.17 -7.25
N ILE A 85 4.83 -12.38 -6.20
CA ILE A 85 4.40 -12.75 -4.86
C ILE A 85 3.53 -11.64 -4.28
N LEU A 86 2.56 -12.01 -3.47
CA LEU A 86 1.80 -11.12 -2.62
C LEU A 86 2.31 -11.27 -1.19
N GLY A 87 2.92 -10.22 -0.64
CA GLY A 87 3.27 -10.14 0.77
C GLY A 87 2.12 -9.51 1.55
N VAL A 88 1.65 -10.18 2.60
CA VAL A 88 0.65 -9.64 3.53
C VAL A 88 1.24 -9.74 4.93
N ASP A 89 1.64 -8.60 5.49
CA ASP A 89 2.42 -8.54 6.73
C ASP A 89 3.68 -9.42 6.67
N SER A 90 3.69 -10.56 7.37
CA SER A 90 4.80 -11.52 7.36
C SER A 90 4.59 -12.72 6.44
N ASP A 91 3.39 -12.86 5.88
CA ASP A 91 3.03 -13.98 5.04
C ASP A 91 3.28 -13.67 3.56
N VAL A 92 3.69 -14.69 2.80
CA VAL A 92 4.00 -14.58 1.38
C VAL A 92 3.21 -15.63 0.59
N TYR A 93 2.51 -15.16 -0.43
CA TYR A 93 1.67 -15.99 -1.28
C TYR A 93 2.12 -15.89 -2.74
N PRO A 94 2.36 -17.03 -3.45
CA PRO A 94 2.49 -17.00 -4.89
C PRO A 94 1.17 -16.63 -5.55
N ILE A 95 1.22 -15.86 -6.64
CA ILE A 95 0.03 -15.36 -7.35
C ILE A 95 0.06 -15.64 -8.85
N ASP A 96 0.73 -16.71 -9.25
CA ASP A 96 0.96 -17.04 -10.67
C ASP A 96 -0.36 -17.28 -11.44
N ASP A 97 -1.38 -17.80 -10.78
CA ASP A 97 -2.65 -18.23 -11.40
C ASP A 97 -3.72 -17.14 -11.45
N ILE A 98 -3.43 -15.94 -10.98
CA ILE A 98 -4.38 -14.83 -11.00
C ILE A 98 -3.96 -13.73 -11.98
N LYS A 99 -4.92 -12.95 -12.46
CA LYS A 99 -4.68 -11.80 -13.34
C LYS A 99 -4.99 -10.47 -12.70
N GLU A 100 -5.80 -10.47 -11.66
CA GLU A 100 -6.14 -9.28 -10.90
C GLU A 100 -6.45 -9.61 -9.45
N PHE A 101 -6.26 -8.64 -8.58
CA PHE A 101 -6.74 -8.67 -7.20
C PHE A 101 -7.10 -7.26 -6.72
N GLU A 102 -7.98 -7.22 -5.72
CA GLU A 102 -8.45 -5.98 -5.13
C GLU A 102 -8.06 -5.92 -3.65
N ILE A 103 -7.60 -4.77 -3.23
CA ILE A 103 -7.28 -4.45 -1.85
C ILE A 103 -8.27 -3.40 -1.35
N ARG A 104 -8.88 -3.66 -0.22
CA ARG A 104 -9.81 -2.75 0.45
C ARG A 104 -9.72 -2.85 1.96
N VAL A 105 -10.07 -1.78 2.65
CA VAL A 105 -10.20 -1.82 4.12
C VAL A 105 -11.40 -2.67 4.51
N CYS A 106 -11.21 -3.56 5.48
CA CYS A 106 -12.28 -4.37 6.04
C CYS A 106 -12.75 -3.77 7.37
N ASP A 107 -13.87 -3.07 7.35
CA ASP A 107 -14.43 -2.47 8.57
C ASP A 107 -14.93 -3.48 9.61
N GLN A 108 -15.21 -4.71 9.20
CA GLN A 108 -15.73 -5.78 10.07
C GLN A 108 -14.64 -6.48 10.89
N LYS A 109 -13.38 -6.38 10.48
CA LYS A 109 -12.24 -6.99 11.15
C LYS A 109 -11.28 -5.91 11.62
N ARG A 110 -11.29 -5.60 12.90
CA ARG A 110 -10.42 -4.58 13.49
C ARG A 110 -9.50 -5.20 14.54
N VAL A 111 -8.24 -4.83 14.50
CA VAL A 111 -7.29 -5.12 15.57
C VAL A 111 -7.55 -4.11 16.71
N ARG A 112 -7.77 -4.62 17.91
CA ARG A 112 -7.92 -3.80 19.11
C ARG A 112 -6.55 -3.66 19.79
N MET A 113 -6.13 -2.42 20.00
CA MET A 113 -4.91 -2.12 20.73
C MET A 113 -5.26 -1.68 22.16
N ILE A 114 -4.69 -2.38 23.16
CA ILE A 114 -4.79 -1.98 24.56
C ILE A 114 -3.62 -1.05 24.88
N LYS A 115 -3.93 0.17 25.33
CA LYS A 115 -2.92 1.17 25.73
C LYS A 115 -2.79 1.19 27.24
N GLY A 116 -1.69 0.67 27.79
CA GLY A 116 -1.45 0.62 29.24
C GLY A 116 -1.01 1.94 29.86
N LYS A 117 -0.28 2.79 29.14
CA LYS A 117 0.14 4.13 29.55
C LYS A 117 -0.22 5.15 28.48
N LYS A 118 -0.59 6.37 28.89
CA LYS A 118 -0.75 7.50 27.96
C LYS A 118 0.63 7.94 27.46
N ILE A 119 1.09 7.32 26.36
CA ILE A 119 2.27 7.77 25.63
C ILE A 119 1.75 8.55 24.44
N SER A 120 2.24 9.78 24.26
CA SER A 120 1.92 10.59 23.09
C SER A 120 2.33 9.86 21.80
N TYR A 121 1.49 9.93 20.77
CA TYR A 121 1.80 9.40 19.45
C TYR A 121 3.15 9.91 18.92
N PHE A 122 3.42 11.20 19.10
CA PHE A 122 4.67 11.80 18.60
C PHE A 122 5.92 11.30 19.35
N LYS A 123 5.79 10.97 20.65
CA LYS A 123 6.88 10.30 21.38
C LYS A 123 7.14 8.89 20.88
N LYS A 124 6.06 8.14 20.56
CA LYS A 124 6.19 6.84 19.91
C LYS A 124 6.85 6.97 18.55
N LEU A 125 6.37 7.89 17.72
CA LEU A 125 6.92 8.13 16.41
C LEU A 125 8.41 8.47 16.46
N ASN A 126 8.81 9.36 17.38
CA ASN A 126 10.22 9.72 17.60
C ASN A 126 11.09 8.51 17.98
N SER A 127 10.54 7.53 18.68
CA SER A 127 11.29 6.32 19.08
C SER A 127 11.54 5.34 17.91
N LEU A 128 10.93 5.55 16.75
CA LEU A 128 11.08 4.68 15.57
C LEU A 128 12.25 5.09 14.65
N PHE A 129 12.89 6.21 14.93
CA PHE A 129 14.01 6.70 14.09
C PHE A 129 15.13 7.37 14.90
#